data_5820552e2b3551239380dab2e9e740a7
#
_entry.id   5820552e2b3551239380dab2e9e740a7
#
_cell.length_a   1.000
_cell.length_b   1.000
_cell.length_c   1.000
_cell.angle_alpha   90.00
_cell.angle_beta   90.00
_cell.angle_gamma   90.00
#
_symmetry.space_group_name_H-M   'P 1'
#
loop_
_entity.id
_entity.type
_entity.pdbx_description
1 polymer ?
#
loop_
_entity_poly.entity_id
_entity_poly.type
_entity_poly.pdbx_seq_one_letter_code
_entity_poly.pdbx_strand_id
1 'polypeptide(L)'
;MPVDTYNRRVNGLRKDIVELLKNMNASFFRFPGGCIVEGITRETALRFKNTIGPIWERPSHWLMWFYRTSNGLGFHEYLQLCEDINLSPMYVINCGMTCQHRKPDYFEEQLTDIYLQDAINAIEYATAPVDTYWGGVRDANGHPEPFSLKYIEIGNENYGDEYLAFRSAMTSSRKVSSRA
;
A
#
# COMPACT_ATOMS: atom_id res chain seq x y z
N MET A 1 -23.64 0.62 18.85
CA MET A 1 -23.47 -0.83 18.80
C MET A 1 -22.09 -1.12 18.21
N PRO A 2 -21.35 -2.09 18.74
CA PRO A 2 -20.10 -2.48 18.09
C PRO A 2 -20.40 -2.97 16.67
N VAL A 3 -19.63 -2.50 15.71
CA VAL A 3 -19.76 -2.94 14.31
C VAL A 3 -19.26 -4.39 14.25
N ASP A 4 -20.09 -5.30 13.70
CA ASP A 4 -19.67 -6.68 13.47
C ASP A 4 -18.56 -6.71 12.40
N THR A 5 -17.40 -7.22 12.76
CA THR A 5 -16.24 -7.28 11.86
C THR A 5 -16.13 -8.65 11.21
N TYR A 6 -15.66 -8.67 9.96
CA TYR A 6 -15.44 -9.91 9.22
C TYR A 6 -14.35 -10.74 9.92
N ASN A 7 -14.59 -12.04 10.04
CA ASN A 7 -13.75 -12.99 10.78
C ASN A 7 -13.45 -12.58 12.24
N ARG A 8 -14.27 -11.70 12.83
CA ARG A 8 -14.09 -11.18 14.20
C ARG A 8 -12.72 -10.60 14.49
N ARG A 9 -12.03 -10.09 13.46
CA ARG A 9 -10.72 -9.46 13.63
C ARG A 9 -10.84 -8.19 14.46
N VAL A 10 -9.90 -7.98 15.36
CA VAL A 10 -9.75 -6.71 16.09
C VAL A 10 -9.41 -5.63 15.05
N ASN A 11 -10.12 -4.51 15.06
CA ASN A 11 -10.04 -3.47 14.03
C ASN A 11 -10.33 -3.95 12.60
N GLY A 12 -11.06 -5.05 12.47
CA GLY A 12 -11.38 -5.64 11.18
C GLY A 12 -12.38 -4.81 10.36
N LEU A 13 -12.50 -5.18 9.11
CA LEU A 13 -13.43 -4.55 8.17
C LEU A 13 -14.88 -4.87 8.51
N ARG A 14 -15.79 -3.96 8.18
CA ARG A 14 -17.24 -4.19 8.34
C ARG A 14 -17.68 -5.43 7.56
N LYS A 15 -18.33 -6.34 8.25
CA LYS A 15 -18.74 -7.63 7.69
C LYS A 15 -19.64 -7.48 6.47
N ASP A 16 -20.64 -6.61 6.54
CA ASP A 16 -21.59 -6.36 5.46
C ASP A 16 -20.90 -5.88 4.17
N ILE A 17 -19.88 -5.01 4.29
CA ILE A 17 -19.12 -4.52 3.14
C ILE A 17 -18.23 -5.62 2.55
N VAL A 18 -17.56 -6.40 3.39
CA VAL A 18 -16.72 -7.51 2.93
C VAL A 18 -17.54 -8.58 2.21
N GLU A 19 -18.74 -8.89 2.71
CA GLU A 19 -19.65 -9.84 2.05
C GLU A 19 -20.09 -9.35 0.65
N LEU A 20 -20.35 -8.05 0.51
CA LEU A 20 -20.63 -7.45 -0.81
C LEU A 20 -19.46 -7.59 -1.77
N LEU A 21 -18.24 -7.27 -1.31
CA LEU A 21 -17.02 -7.41 -2.11
C LEU A 21 -16.76 -8.86 -2.51
N LYS A 22 -16.95 -9.80 -1.60
CA LYS A 22 -16.81 -11.23 -1.86
C LYS A 22 -17.76 -11.72 -2.97
N ASN A 23 -18.99 -11.21 -2.97
CA ASN A 23 -20.01 -11.57 -3.97
C ASN A 23 -19.70 -11.03 -5.37
N MET A 24 -18.75 -10.11 -5.52
CA MET A 24 -18.28 -9.63 -6.82
C MET A 24 -17.44 -10.66 -7.58
N ASN A 25 -16.96 -11.71 -6.91
CA ASN A 25 -16.11 -12.77 -7.47
C ASN A 25 -14.88 -12.23 -8.23
N ALA A 26 -14.26 -11.17 -7.71
CA ALA A 26 -13.05 -10.61 -8.28
C ALA A 26 -11.86 -11.58 -8.10
N SER A 27 -10.86 -11.49 -8.99
CA SER A 27 -9.65 -12.30 -8.91
C SER A 27 -8.52 -11.61 -8.16
N PHE A 28 -8.51 -10.28 -8.13
CA PHE A 28 -7.48 -9.47 -7.48
C PHE A 28 -8.07 -8.20 -6.88
N PHE A 29 -7.30 -7.57 -6.00
CA PHE A 29 -7.62 -6.27 -5.43
C PHE A 29 -6.43 -5.32 -5.58
N ARG A 30 -6.64 -4.23 -6.33
CA ARG A 30 -5.66 -3.17 -6.58
C ARG A 30 -5.79 -2.09 -5.51
N PHE A 31 -4.73 -1.85 -4.74
CA PHE A 31 -4.73 -0.89 -3.64
C PHE A 31 -3.36 -0.22 -3.42
N PRO A 32 -3.29 0.91 -2.73
CA PRO A 32 -4.40 1.83 -2.44
C PRO A 32 -4.96 2.44 -3.71
N GLY A 33 -4.22 2.33 -4.80
CA GLY A 33 -4.57 2.62 -6.18
C GLY A 33 -4.75 4.09 -6.49
N GLY A 34 -4.60 4.41 -7.78
CA GLY A 34 -4.85 5.74 -8.31
C GLY A 34 -3.89 6.82 -7.82
N CYS A 35 -4.26 8.06 -8.08
CA CYS A 35 -3.47 9.24 -7.74
C CYS A 35 -3.24 9.45 -6.23
N ILE A 36 -3.86 8.66 -5.36
CA ILE A 36 -3.62 8.71 -3.91
C ILE A 36 -2.16 8.38 -3.56
N VAL A 37 -1.52 7.48 -4.30
CA VAL A 37 -0.11 7.12 -4.03
C VAL A 37 0.85 8.23 -4.39
N GLU A 38 0.44 9.12 -5.29
CA GLU A 38 1.25 10.21 -5.82
C GLU A 38 1.01 11.52 -5.07
N GLY A 39 -0.24 11.79 -4.70
CA GLY A 39 -0.65 13.06 -4.12
C GLY A 39 -0.56 14.24 -5.10
N ILE A 40 -0.92 15.44 -4.64
CA ILE A 40 -0.69 16.71 -5.36
C ILE A 40 0.70 17.28 -5.01
N THR A 41 1.14 17.04 -3.78
CA THR A 41 2.46 17.41 -3.26
C THR A 41 3.09 16.19 -2.61
N ARG A 42 4.38 16.28 -2.31
CA ARG A 42 5.14 15.22 -1.61
C ARG A 42 4.51 14.84 -0.26
N GLU A 43 3.99 15.84 0.46
CA GLU A 43 3.36 15.65 1.78
C GLU A 43 2.02 14.95 1.70
N THR A 44 1.35 15.04 0.55
CA THR A 44 0.05 14.41 0.31
C THR A 44 0.17 13.06 -0.42
N ALA A 45 1.38 12.65 -0.79
CA ALA A 45 1.65 11.31 -1.30
C ALA A 45 1.48 10.27 -0.17
N LEU A 46 0.78 9.19 -0.46
CA LEU A 46 0.54 8.15 0.55
C LEU A 46 1.82 7.36 0.83
N ARG A 47 2.16 7.23 2.10
CA ARG A 47 3.25 6.38 2.59
C ARG A 47 2.67 5.18 3.34
N PHE A 48 3.04 3.95 2.98
CA PHE A 48 2.49 2.75 3.65
C PHE A 48 2.73 2.76 5.16
N LYS A 49 3.88 3.30 5.61
CA LYS A 49 4.22 3.45 7.03
C LYS A 49 3.20 4.24 7.83
N ASN A 50 2.50 5.17 7.18
CA ASN A 50 1.45 5.98 7.80
C ASN A 50 0.10 5.25 7.86
N THR A 51 0.03 4.04 7.33
CA THR A 51 -1.21 3.27 7.19
C THR A 51 -1.17 1.92 7.92
N ILE A 52 -0.13 1.67 8.71
CA ILE A 52 0.03 0.49 9.56
C ILE A 52 0.10 0.89 11.03
N GLY A 53 0.06 -0.08 11.95
CA GLY A 53 0.02 0.18 13.39
C GLY A 53 -1.38 0.55 13.90
N PRO A 54 -1.50 1.02 15.14
CA PRO A 54 -2.79 1.36 15.74
C PRO A 54 -3.53 2.44 14.94
N ILE A 55 -4.81 2.21 14.63
CA ILE A 55 -5.61 3.09 13.76
C ILE A 55 -5.67 4.53 14.30
N TRP A 56 -5.74 4.69 15.61
CA TRP A 56 -5.82 6.01 16.26
C TRP A 56 -4.50 6.79 16.28
N GLU A 57 -3.38 6.15 15.96
CA GLU A 57 -2.06 6.78 15.87
C GLU A 57 -1.69 7.16 14.43
N ARG A 58 -2.46 6.70 13.44
CA ARG A 58 -2.17 6.94 12.03
C ARG A 58 -2.41 8.41 11.66
N PRO A 59 -1.46 9.08 11.02
CA PRO A 59 -1.65 10.46 10.59
C PRO A 59 -2.71 10.52 9.50
N SER A 60 -3.60 11.50 9.60
CA SER A 60 -4.52 11.82 8.52
C SER A 60 -3.87 12.80 7.55
N HIS A 61 -4.26 12.75 6.26
CA HIS A 61 -3.79 13.72 5.27
C HIS A 61 -4.89 14.13 4.28
N TRP A 62 -4.67 15.25 3.58
CA TRP A 62 -5.56 15.68 2.53
C TRP A 62 -5.34 14.89 1.24
N LEU A 63 -6.45 14.49 0.64
CA LEU A 63 -6.46 13.88 -0.68
C LEU A 63 -6.68 14.94 -1.77
N MET A 64 -6.27 14.63 -2.98
CA MET A 64 -6.43 15.50 -4.15
C MET A 64 -7.89 15.75 -4.54
N TRP A 65 -8.83 15.02 -3.96
CA TRP A 65 -10.27 15.19 -4.14
C TRP A 65 -10.92 16.06 -3.08
N PHE A 66 -10.12 16.89 -2.36
CA PHE A 66 -10.56 17.88 -1.40
C PHE A 66 -11.27 17.34 -0.16
N TYR A 67 -10.88 16.13 0.29
CA TYR A 67 -11.29 15.58 1.58
C TYR A 67 -10.10 14.90 2.28
N ARG A 68 -10.26 14.63 3.56
CA ARG A 68 -9.22 13.99 4.36
C ARG A 68 -9.45 12.49 4.44
N THR A 69 -8.35 11.73 4.44
CA THR A 69 -8.33 10.34 4.86
C THR A 69 -7.73 10.22 6.26
N SER A 70 -8.28 9.30 7.07
CA SER A 70 -7.70 8.95 8.37
C SER A 70 -6.64 7.86 8.29
N ASN A 71 -6.43 7.27 7.13
CA ASN A 71 -5.62 6.05 6.93
C ASN A 71 -6.12 4.85 7.77
N GLY A 72 -7.37 4.88 8.22
CA GLY A 72 -7.97 3.81 9.02
C GLY A 72 -8.11 2.49 8.27
N LEU A 73 -8.30 2.54 6.96
CA LEU A 73 -8.15 1.39 6.06
C LEU A 73 -6.78 1.53 5.39
N GLY A 74 -5.82 0.72 5.84
CA GLY A 74 -4.44 0.85 5.45
C GLY A 74 -3.87 -0.40 4.78
N PHE A 75 -2.55 -0.42 4.62
CA PHE A 75 -1.84 -1.50 3.93
C PHE A 75 -2.10 -2.87 4.55
N HIS A 76 -2.07 -2.94 5.89
CA HIS A 76 -2.33 -4.19 6.62
C HIS A 76 -3.76 -4.70 6.38
N GLU A 77 -4.76 -3.83 6.51
CA GLU A 77 -6.17 -4.19 6.34
C GLU A 77 -6.51 -4.57 4.89
N TYR A 78 -5.87 -3.96 3.90
CA TYR A 78 -6.01 -4.38 2.49
C TYR A 78 -5.47 -5.79 2.24
N LEU A 79 -4.33 -6.13 2.83
CA LEU A 79 -3.75 -7.47 2.74
C LEU A 79 -4.65 -8.50 3.44
N GLN A 80 -5.15 -8.18 4.64
CA GLN A 80 -6.12 -9.01 5.35
C GLN A 80 -7.40 -9.24 4.55
N LEU A 81 -7.94 -8.20 3.90
CA LEU A 81 -9.10 -8.32 3.04
C LEU A 81 -8.85 -9.33 1.91
N CYS A 82 -7.70 -9.20 1.24
CA CYS A 82 -7.34 -10.11 0.16
C CYS A 82 -7.28 -11.57 0.63
N GLU A 83 -6.69 -11.81 1.79
CA GLU A 83 -6.64 -13.15 2.40
C GLU A 83 -8.03 -13.66 2.77
N ASP A 84 -8.85 -12.82 3.44
CA ASP A 84 -10.17 -13.20 3.94
C ASP A 84 -11.16 -13.59 2.84
N ILE A 85 -11.06 -13.00 1.64
CA ILE A 85 -11.98 -13.28 0.53
C ILE A 85 -11.28 -13.86 -0.70
N ASN A 86 -10.05 -14.34 -0.52
CA ASN A 86 -9.25 -15.04 -1.54
C ASN A 86 -9.00 -14.22 -2.82
N LEU A 87 -8.58 -12.96 -2.65
CA LEU A 87 -8.14 -12.10 -3.73
C LEU A 87 -6.60 -12.08 -3.83
N SER A 88 -6.07 -11.92 -5.03
CA SER A 88 -4.65 -11.63 -5.22
C SER A 88 -4.38 -10.15 -4.95
N PRO A 89 -3.57 -9.79 -3.95
CA PRO A 89 -3.22 -8.39 -3.70
C PRO A 89 -2.33 -7.84 -4.81
N MET A 90 -2.67 -6.64 -5.31
CA MET A 90 -1.87 -5.84 -6.23
C MET A 90 -1.62 -4.48 -5.56
N TYR A 91 -0.40 -4.29 -5.08
CA TYR A 91 -0.02 -3.07 -4.36
C TYR A 91 0.59 -2.04 -5.31
N VAL A 92 0.03 -0.83 -5.29
CA VAL A 92 0.51 0.29 -6.11
C VAL A 92 1.51 1.13 -5.31
N ILE A 93 2.67 1.40 -5.88
CA ILE A 93 3.73 2.21 -5.28
C ILE A 93 3.93 3.51 -6.03
N ASN A 94 4.38 4.55 -5.32
CA ASN A 94 4.78 5.82 -5.94
C ASN A 94 6.05 5.62 -6.78
N CYS A 95 6.07 6.20 -7.96
CA CYS A 95 7.21 6.15 -8.89
C CYS A 95 8.15 7.36 -8.81
N GLY A 96 8.18 8.07 -7.69
CA GLY A 96 9.08 9.21 -7.47
C GLY A 96 8.54 10.54 -8.01
N MET A 97 7.23 10.68 -8.15
CA MET A 97 6.60 11.92 -8.60
C MET A 97 5.22 12.13 -7.99
N THR A 98 4.72 13.37 -8.11
CA THR A 98 3.33 13.71 -7.83
C THR A 98 2.43 13.41 -9.05
N CYS A 99 1.12 13.46 -8.87
CA CYS A 99 0.17 13.15 -9.95
C CYS A 99 0.37 14.01 -11.19
N GLN A 100 0.76 13.41 -12.30
CA GLN A 100 1.09 14.10 -13.55
C GLN A 100 -0.09 14.86 -14.15
N HIS A 101 -1.30 14.38 -13.97
CA HIS A 101 -2.51 15.05 -14.47
C HIS A 101 -2.94 16.28 -13.66
N ARG A 102 -2.37 16.50 -12.47
CA ARG A 102 -2.74 17.61 -11.60
C ARG A 102 -1.66 18.67 -11.52
N LYS A 103 -0.51 18.30 -11.00
CA LYS A 103 0.65 19.18 -10.83
C LYS A 103 1.90 18.29 -10.79
N PRO A 104 2.48 17.97 -11.95
CA PRO A 104 3.67 17.13 -11.97
C PRO A 104 4.82 17.84 -11.25
N ASP A 105 5.38 17.15 -10.27
CA ASP A 105 6.59 17.53 -9.56
C ASP A 105 7.42 16.26 -9.42
N TYR A 106 8.57 16.24 -10.05
CA TYR A 106 9.48 15.10 -10.01
C TYR A 106 10.36 15.19 -8.79
N PHE A 107 10.52 14.08 -8.12
CA PHE A 107 11.33 14.06 -6.92
C PHE A 107 12.82 14.01 -7.31
N GLU A 108 13.64 14.72 -6.55
CA GLU A 108 15.08 14.60 -6.64
C GLU A 108 15.51 13.15 -6.37
N GLU A 109 16.69 12.76 -6.84
CA GLU A 109 17.20 11.39 -6.72
C GLU A 109 17.13 10.84 -5.30
N GLN A 110 17.53 11.64 -4.29
CA GLN A 110 17.47 11.24 -2.88
C GLN A 110 16.04 10.97 -2.39
N LEU A 111 15.04 11.70 -2.91
CA LEU A 111 13.64 11.47 -2.57
C LEU A 111 13.08 10.25 -3.30
N THR A 112 13.53 10.01 -4.52
CA THR A 112 13.22 8.80 -5.27
C THR A 112 13.72 7.57 -4.52
N ASP A 113 14.92 7.61 -3.95
CA ASP A 113 15.48 6.55 -3.11
C ASP A 113 14.63 6.28 -1.86
N ILE A 114 14.06 7.33 -1.25
CA ILE A 114 13.14 7.18 -0.11
C ILE A 114 11.89 6.40 -0.50
N TYR A 115 11.29 6.69 -1.65
CA TYR A 115 10.11 5.97 -2.14
C TYR A 115 10.43 4.54 -2.57
N LEU A 116 11.59 4.33 -3.18
CA LEU A 116 12.11 2.99 -3.49
C LEU A 116 12.29 2.17 -2.21
N GLN A 117 12.91 2.76 -1.17
CA GLN A 117 13.09 2.07 0.10
C GLN A 117 11.74 1.79 0.81
N ASP A 118 10.76 2.69 0.69
CA ASP A 118 9.42 2.45 1.22
C ASP A 118 8.73 1.28 0.50
N ALA A 119 8.88 1.17 -0.81
CA ALA A 119 8.35 0.04 -1.56
C ALA A 119 9.00 -1.29 -1.12
N ILE A 120 10.33 -1.32 -0.95
CA ILE A 120 11.05 -2.49 -0.43
C ILE A 120 10.54 -2.84 0.97
N ASN A 121 10.42 -1.85 1.86
CA ASN A 121 9.93 -2.06 3.22
C ASN A 121 8.49 -2.59 3.24
N ALA A 122 7.63 -2.13 2.33
CA ALA A 122 6.26 -2.64 2.22
C ALA A 122 6.23 -4.11 1.77
N ILE A 123 7.09 -4.48 0.81
CA ILE A 123 7.25 -5.88 0.40
C ILE A 123 7.76 -6.73 1.56
N GLU A 124 8.78 -6.27 2.28
CA GLU A 124 9.31 -6.97 3.47
C GLU A 124 8.25 -7.09 4.57
N TYR A 125 7.48 -6.05 4.82
CA TYR A 125 6.36 -6.12 5.76
C TYR A 125 5.36 -7.23 5.38
N ALA A 126 5.02 -7.32 4.10
CA ALA A 126 4.05 -8.31 3.63
C ALA A 126 4.62 -9.75 3.63
N THR A 127 5.88 -9.93 3.23
CA THR A 127 6.39 -11.26 2.82
C THR A 127 7.53 -11.81 3.66
N ALA A 128 8.22 -10.97 4.46
CA ALA A 128 9.39 -11.42 5.22
C ALA A 128 9.00 -12.22 6.49
N PRO A 129 9.87 -13.13 6.97
CA PRO A 129 9.68 -13.86 8.22
C PRO A 129 9.63 -12.94 9.44
N VAL A 130 9.03 -13.39 10.54
CA VAL A 130 8.84 -12.61 11.79
C VAL A 130 10.13 -12.19 12.48
N ASP A 131 11.22 -12.88 12.26
CA ASP A 131 12.56 -12.56 12.80
C ASP A 131 13.24 -11.38 12.07
N THR A 132 12.64 -10.87 10.99
CA THR A 132 13.07 -9.65 10.33
C THR A 132 12.39 -8.43 10.95
N TYR A 133 12.95 -7.22 10.72
CA TYR A 133 12.37 -6.00 11.26
C TYR A 133 10.90 -5.81 10.81
N TRP A 134 10.64 -5.85 9.51
CA TRP A 134 9.29 -5.60 8.99
C TRP A 134 8.34 -6.77 9.19
N GLY A 135 8.83 -8.00 9.19
CA GLY A 135 8.05 -9.18 9.58
C GLY A 135 7.62 -9.11 11.05
N GLY A 136 8.50 -8.66 11.95
CA GLY A 136 8.17 -8.42 13.35
C GLY A 136 7.16 -7.29 13.56
N VAL A 137 7.21 -6.21 12.74
CA VAL A 137 6.18 -5.16 12.77
C VAL A 137 4.82 -5.70 12.31
N ARG A 138 4.79 -6.57 11.30
CA ARG A 138 3.55 -7.25 10.87
C ARG A 138 2.98 -8.12 11.99
N ASP A 139 3.81 -8.89 12.66
CA ASP A 139 3.43 -9.73 13.80
C ASP A 139 2.83 -8.87 14.93
N ALA A 140 3.48 -7.78 15.29
CA ALA A 140 2.97 -6.84 16.29
C ALA A 140 1.61 -6.22 15.90
N ASN A 141 1.29 -6.15 14.60
CA ASN A 141 -0.03 -5.77 14.08
C ASN A 141 -1.02 -6.94 14.02
N GLY A 142 -0.68 -8.11 14.57
CA GLY A 142 -1.56 -9.26 14.75
C GLY A 142 -1.56 -10.27 13.61
N HIS A 143 -0.55 -10.26 12.73
CA HIS A 143 -0.42 -11.23 11.63
C HIS A 143 1.01 -11.77 11.52
N PRO A 144 1.36 -12.86 12.23
CA PRO A 144 2.71 -13.41 12.22
C PRO A 144 3.10 -14.02 10.87
N GLU A 145 2.16 -14.65 10.17
CA GLU A 145 2.44 -15.30 8.90
C GLU A 145 2.61 -14.28 7.75
N PRO A 146 3.48 -14.55 6.76
CA PRO A 146 3.57 -13.74 5.56
C PRO A 146 2.26 -13.68 4.77
N PHE A 147 1.91 -12.49 4.28
CA PHE A 147 0.83 -12.34 3.32
C PHE A 147 1.26 -12.78 1.92
N SER A 148 0.31 -13.24 1.11
CA SER A 148 0.55 -13.62 -0.30
C SER A 148 0.52 -12.38 -1.21
N LEU A 149 1.49 -11.46 -1.07
CA LEU A 149 1.63 -10.31 -1.98
C LEU A 149 2.29 -10.77 -3.28
N LYS A 150 1.51 -10.77 -4.39
CA LYS A 150 1.96 -11.31 -5.68
C LYS A 150 2.33 -10.24 -6.70
N TYR A 151 1.69 -9.07 -6.64
CA TYR A 151 1.82 -8.06 -7.68
C TYR A 151 2.16 -6.70 -7.08
N ILE A 152 3.14 -6.03 -7.70
CA ILE A 152 3.49 -4.64 -7.45
C ILE A 152 3.24 -3.87 -8.75
N GLU A 153 2.43 -2.83 -8.67
CA GLU A 153 2.24 -1.86 -9.74
C GLU A 153 3.09 -0.62 -9.45
N ILE A 154 3.87 -0.19 -10.42
CA ILE A 154 4.78 0.95 -10.30
C ILE A 154 4.14 2.18 -10.90
N GLY A 155 3.76 3.13 -10.03
CA GLY A 155 3.11 4.37 -10.41
C GLY A 155 1.63 4.22 -10.75
N ASN A 156 1.00 5.34 -11.13
CA ASN A 156 -0.38 5.39 -11.56
C ASN A 156 -0.51 6.46 -12.65
N GLU A 157 -0.94 6.06 -13.85
CA GLU A 157 -1.12 6.96 -15.00
C GLU A 157 0.15 7.75 -15.36
N ASN A 158 1.33 7.21 -15.06
CA ASN A 158 2.62 7.87 -15.27
C ASN A 158 3.19 7.57 -16.65
N TYR A 159 3.92 8.54 -17.18
CA TYR A 159 4.58 8.49 -18.49
C TYR A 159 5.85 9.35 -18.48
N GLY A 160 6.64 9.23 -19.55
CA GLY A 160 7.86 10.01 -19.74
C GLY A 160 9.13 9.33 -19.23
N ASP A 161 10.26 9.99 -19.45
CA ASP A 161 11.59 9.41 -19.21
C ASP A 161 11.87 9.23 -17.70
N GLU A 162 11.39 10.12 -16.87
CA GLU A 162 11.55 10.06 -15.42
C GLU A 162 10.84 8.83 -14.84
N TYR A 163 9.62 8.53 -15.32
CA TYR A 163 8.92 7.31 -14.95
C TYR A 163 9.68 6.07 -15.40
N LEU A 164 10.18 6.07 -16.62
CA LEU A 164 10.94 4.94 -17.17
C LEU A 164 12.24 4.69 -16.38
N ALA A 165 12.92 5.74 -15.94
CA ALA A 165 14.11 5.63 -15.11
C ALA A 165 13.80 5.01 -13.75
N PHE A 166 12.76 5.48 -13.05
CA PHE A 166 12.34 4.90 -11.77
C PHE A 166 11.93 3.44 -11.91
N ARG A 167 11.10 3.13 -12.92
CA ARG A 167 10.68 1.76 -13.19
C ARG A 167 11.88 0.83 -13.42
N SER A 168 12.89 1.29 -14.15
CA SER A 168 14.10 0.52 -14.40
C SER A 168 14.90 0.29 -13.12
N ALA A 169 15.02 1.30 -12.26
CA ALA A 169 15.66 1.17 -10.95
C ALA A 169 14.96 0.14 -10.07
N MET A 170 13.62 0.18 -10.01
CA MET A 170 12.81 -0.79 -9.25
C MET A 170 12.99 -2.22 -9.74
N THR A 171 12.91 -2.43 -11.05
CA THR A 171 13.03 -3.78 -11.62
C THR A 171 14.45 -4.34 -11.55
N SER A 172 15.47 -3.48 -11.53
CA SER A 172 16.88 -3.86 -11.40
C SER A 172 17.30 -4.10 -9.94
N SER A 173 16.52 -3.68 -8.97
CA SER A 173 16.83 -3.87 -7.56
C SER A 173 16.79 -5.37 -7.23
N ARG A 174 17.97 -5.93 -6.86
CA ARG A 174 18.10 -7.35 -6.46
C ARG A 174 17.18 -7.72 -5.29
N LYS A 175 16.81 -6.75 -4.45
CA LYS A 175 15.89 -6.96 -3.32
C LYS A 175 14.45 -7.19 -3.77
N VAL A 176 14.03 -6.61 -4.88
CA VAL A 176 12.69 -6.82 -5.44
C VAL A 176 12.62 -8.11 -6.25
N SER A 177 13.64 -8.38 -7.09
CA SER A 177 13.65 -9.54 -7.98
C SER A 177 13.89 -10.89 -7.28
N SER A 178 14.45 -10.90 -6.07
CA SER A 178 14.69 -12.15 -5.33
C SER A 178 13.52 -12.59 -4.45
N ARG A 179 12.43 -11.82 -4.38
CA ARG A 179 11.27 -12.06 -3.51
C ARG A 179 9.92 -12.07 -4.26
N ALA A 180 9.92 -11.84 -5.55
CA ALA A 180 8.79 -11.99 -6.45
C ALA A 180 8.84 -13.36 -7.15
#